data_cd46e813602cd732c6308f08ac82e020
#
_entry.id   cd46e813602cd732c6308f08ac82e020
#
_cell.length_a   1.000
_cell.length_b   1.000
_cell.length_c   1.000
_cell.angle_alpha   90.00
_cell.angle_beta   90.00
_cell.angle_gamma   90.00
#
_symmetry.space_group_name_H-M   'P 1'
#
loop_
_entity.id
_entity.type
_entity.pdbx_description
1 polymer ?
#
loop_
_entity_poly.entity_id
_entity_poly.type
_entity_poly.pdbx_seq_one_letter_code
_entity_poly.pdbx_strand_id
1 'polypeptide(L)'
;QITHAADAWLSQPELKAIEKPDVVVSRSDPITLGFDGSRGRSKKKPDATALVGCRVSDGHLFNIHVWEAPEGPSAKDWRIPEAEVESAVRDSFQNYNVVGFYADPAMWDGHVAQWEAAYGRSLKVAYTRDKPMAFNTRSISRVVAGFEALRAAIVDGEISYDGSFPLTRHFLNARRQSVRSGIVLRKPNDNYLAKIDATYAAMLAFSARLDALGKGVGTARSGVPRRIY
;
A
#
# COMPACT_ATOMS: atom_id res chain seq x y z
N GLN A 1 30.29 3.73 -5.17
CA GLN A 1 29.51 3.99 -6.39
C GLN A 1 28.17 3.31 -6.25
N ILE A 2 27.10 4.09 -6.10
CA ILE A 2 25.73 3.58 -6.18
C ILE A 2 25.46 3.37 -7.66
N THR A 3 25.67 2.15 -8.14
CA THR A 3 25.20 1.73 -9.45
C THR A 3 23.67 1.70 -9.38
N HIS A 4 23.01 2.71 -9.91
CA HIS A 4 21.58 2.64 -10.16
C HIS A 4 21.35 1.48 -11.11
N ALA A 5 20.74 0.40 -10.63
CA ALA A 5 20.33 -0.68 -11.49
C ALA A 5 19.40 -0.11 -12.56
N ALA A 6 19.69 -0.36 -13.84
CA ALA A 6 18.92 0.16 -14.97
C ALA A 6 17.43 -0.22 -14.91
N ASP A 7 17.08 -1.24 -14.11
CA ASP A 7 15.74 -1.73 -13.87
C ASP A 7 15.13 -1.24 -12.54
N ALA A 8 15.76 -0.32 -11.80
CA ALA A 8 15.16 0.25 -10.59
C ALA A 8 13.79 0.87 -10.89
N TRP A 9 12.82 0.62 -10.02
CA TRP A 9 11.48 1.21 -10.17
C TRP A 9 11.48 2.68 -9.82
N LEU A 10 12.10 3.04 -8.69
CA LEU A 10 12.31 4.41 -8.23
C LEU A 10 13.76 4.62 -7.84
N SER A 11 14.22 5.84 -8.00
CA SER A 11 15.53 6.30 -7.53
C SER A 11 15.40 6.99 -6.17
N GLN A 12 16.51 7.07 -5.44
CA GLN A 12 16.55 7.79 -4.17
C GLN A 12 16.23 9.30 -4.31
N PRO A 13 16.69 10.03 -5.36
CA PRO A 13 16.26 11.41 -5.57
C PRO A 13 14.76 11.58 -5.79
N GLU A 14 14.11 10.68 -6.57
CA GLU A 14 12.65 10.73 -6.78
C GLU A 14 11.91 10.58 -5.47
N LEU A 15 12.30 9.63 -4.60
CA LEU A 15 11.69 9.46 -3.29
C LEU A 15 11.96 10.65 -2.36
N LYS A 16 13.18 11.18 -2.36
CA LYS A 16 13.53 12.33 -1.52
C LYS A 16 12.73 13.58 -1.88
N ALA A 17 12.39 13.74 -3.15
CA ALA A 17 11.60 14.87 -3.62
C ALA A 17 10.17 14.91 -3.06
N ILE A 18 9.59 13.73 -2.74
CA ILE A 18 8.24 13.60 -2.20
C ILE A 18 8.20 13.27 -0.70
N GLU A 19 9.34 13.15 -0.05
CA GLU A 19 9.44 12.85 1.39
C GLU A 19 8.95 14.02 2.23
N LYS A 20 7.96 13.78 3.10
CA LYS A 20 7.39 14.75 4.03
C LYS A 20 7.10 14.10 5.39
N PRO A 21 8.11 13.89 6.22
CA PRO A 21 7.96 13.17 7.50
C PRO A 21 7.13 13.93 8.54
N ASP A 22 7.01 15.25 8.40
CA ASP A 22 6.28 16.08 9.35
C ASP A 22 4.77 16.15 9.09
N VAL A 23 4.29 15.48 8.04
CA VAL A 23 2.86 15.45 7.71
C VAL A 23 2.11 14.58 8.73
N VAL A 24 1.16 15.18 9.41
CA VAL A 24 0.29 14.49 10.36
C VAL A 24 -1.03 14.13 9.69
N VAL A 25 -1.40 12.86 9.74
CA VAL A 25 -2.71 12.38 9.29
C VAL A 25 -3.67 12.44 10.47
N SER A 26 -4.71 13.27 10.34
CA SER A 26 -5.74 13.42 11.39
C SER A 26 -6.70 12.23 11.41
N ARG A 27 -7.29 11.96 12.58
CA ARG A 27 -8.36 10.95 12.73
C ARG A 27 -9.59 11.21 11.84
N SER A 28 -9.84 12.46 11.50
CA SER A 28 -10.95 12.87 10.62
C SER A 28 -10.63 12.78 9.14
N ASP A 29 -9.34 12.71 8.77
CA ASP A 29 -8.94 12.65 7.38
C ASP A 29 -9.42 11.34 6.75
N PRO A 30 -10.14 11.38 5.62
CA PRO A 30 -10.42 10.18 4.87
C PRO A 30 -9.11 9.53 4.40
N ILE A 31 -8.92 8.26 4.76
CA ILE A 31 -7.78 7.47 4.32
C ILE A 31 -8.23 6.20 3.63
N THR A 32 -7.34 5.65 2.83
CA THR A 32 -7.45 4.29 2.31
C THR A 32 -6.31 3.45 2.85
N LEU A 33 -6.54 2.14 2.94
CA LEU A 33 -5.56 1.16 3.37
C LEU A 33 -5.18 0.23 2.23
N GLY A 34 -3.94 -0.24 2.24
CA GLY A 34 -3.45 -1.32 1.40
C GLY A 34 -2.72 -2.36 2.23
N PHE A 35 -3.00 -3.63 1.98
CA PHE A 35 -2.40 -4.76 2.68
C PHE A 35 -1.82 -5.76 1.68
N ASP A 36 -0.55 -6.12 1.87
CA ASP A 36 0.12 -7.21 1.16
C ASP A 36 0.73 -8.15 2.20
N GLY A 37 0.29 -9.41 2.21
CA GLY A 37 0.58 -10.36 3.27
C GLY A 37 1.30 -11.62 2.83
N SER A 38 2.33 -12.01 3.59
CA SER A 38 3.02 -13.30 3.49
C SER A 38 2.75 -14.13 4.75
N ARG A 39 2.74 -15.45 4.64
CA ARG A 39 2.65 -16.35 5.82
C ARG A 39 3.98 -16.83 6.36
N GLY A 40 5.07 -16.42 5.74
CA GLY A 40 6.40 -16.78 6.22
C GLY A 40 6.72 -18.30 6.23
N ARG A 41 5.99 -19.11 5.43
CA ARG A 41 6.14 -20.58 5.43
C ARG A 41 7.27 -21.12 4.55
N SER A 42 8.03 -20.27 3.90
CA SER A 42 9.16 -20.72 3.08
C SER A 42 10.31 -21.17 3.97
N LYS A 43 10.93 -22.32 3.67
CA LYS A 43 12.23 -22.74 4.24
C LYS A 43 13.36 -21.74 3.92
N LYS A 44 13.14 -20.87 2.96
CA LYS A 44 13.94 -19.68 2.64
C LYS A 44 13.25 -18.49 3.31
N LYS A 45 14.02 -17.53 3.82
CA LYS A 45 13.53 -16.34 4.57
C LYS A 45 12.16 -15.84 4.09
N PRO A 46 11.19 -15.72 5.00
CA PRO A 46 9.81 -15.33 4.65
C PRO A 46 9.76 -13.93 4.04
N ASP A 47 8.77 -13.70 3.17
CA ASP A 47 8.44 -12.37 2.72
C ASP A 47 7.86 -11.53 3.86
N ALA A 48 7.88 -10.22 3.69
CA ALA A 48 7.29 -9.32 4.66
C ALA A 48 5.75 -9.33 4.55
N THR A 49 5.10 -8.79 5.57
CA THR A 49 3.69 -8.38 5.53
C THR A 49 3.65 -6.89 5.78
N ALA A 50 2.85 -6.17 5.04
CA ALA A 50 2.80 -4.72 5.13
C ALA A 50 1.36 -4.19 5.14
N LEU A 51 1.13 -3.18 5.98
CA LEU A 51 -0.09 -2.38 6.02
C LEU A 51 0.30 -0.91 5.85
N VAL A 52 -0.20 -0.28 4.79
CA VAL A 52 0.12 1.10 4.40
C VAL A 52 -1.16 1.90 4.31
N GLY A 53 -1.13 3.13 4.80
CA GLY A 53 -2.20 4.10 4.67
C GLY A 53 -1.93 5.11 3.54
N CYS A 54 -3.00 5.64 2.95
CA CYS A 54 -2.94 6.73 1.99
C CYS A 54 -4.03 7.75 2.29
N ARG A 55 -3.67 9.01 2.57
CA ARG A 55 -4.65 10.08 2.77
C ARG A 55 -5.31 10.44 1.44
N VAL A 56 -6.64 10.49 1.42
CA VAL A 56 -7.39 10.67 0.17
C VAL A 56 -7.15 12.04 -0.44
N SER A 57 -7.10 13.09 0.37
CA SER A 57 -7.06 14.48 -0.09
C SER A 57 -5.83 14.83 -0.94
N ASP A 58 -4.65 14.33 -0.56
CA ASP A 58 -3.37 14.69 -1.18
C ASP A 58 -2.47 13.50 -1.51
N GLY A 59 -2.93 12.28 -1.23
CA GLY A 59 -2.15 11.08 -1.54
C GLY A 59 -0.94 10.85 -0.64
N HIS A 60 -0.90 11.46 0.56
CA HIS A 60 0.19 11.19 1.49
C HIS A 60 0.18 9.72 1.93
N LEU A 61 1.23 8.99 1.53
CA LEU A 61 1.46 7.60 1.92
C LEU A 61 2.17 7.53 3.27
N PHE A 62 1.72 6.67 4.15
CA PHE A 62 2.34 6.49 5.45
C PHE A 62 2.36 5.03 5.88
N ASN A 63 3.44 4.64 6.53
CA ASN A 63 3.60 3.29 7.05
C ASN A 63 2.75 3.12 8.32
N ILE A 64 1.83 2.14 8.31
CA ILE A 64 1.16 1.72 9.53
C ILE A 64 2.03 0.67 10.20
N HIS A 65 2.36 -0.42 9.50
CA HIS A 65 3.32 -1.40 10.00
C HIS A 65 3.89 -2.27 8.87
N VAL A 66 5.13 -2.70 9.05
CA VAL A 66 5.77 -3.72 8.21
C VAL A 66 6.35 -4.79 9.12
N TRP A 67 5.85 -6.02 9.00
CA TRP A 67 6.32 -7.20 9.74
C TRP A 67 7.32 -7.96 8.91
N GLU A 68 8.55 -8.06 9.39
CA GLU A 68 9.65 -8.75 8.73
C GLU A 68 10.39 -9.66 9.68
N ALA A 69 10.94 -10.76 9.14
CA ALA A 69 11.83 -11.60 9.91
C ALA A 69 13.07 -10.80 10.36
N PRO A 70 13.48 -10.94 11.63
CA PRO A 70 14.72 -10.31 12.09
C PRO A 70 15.93 -10.87 11.34
N GLU A 71 17.03 -10.14 11.36
CA GLU A 71 18.28 -10.66 10.81
C GLU A 71 18.90 -11.73 11.75
N GLY A 72 19.68 -12.64 11.16
CA GLY A 72 20.45 -13.64 11.90
C GLY A 72 19.71 -14.95 12.17
N PRO A 73 20.16 -15.74 13.16
CA PRO A 73 19.66 -17.10 13.41
C PRO A 73 18.17 -17.17 13.79
N SER A 74 17.65 -16.14 14.46
CA SER A 74 16.24 -16.03 14.88
C SER A 74 15.24 -15.93 13.72
N ALA A 75 15.74 -15.62 12.51
CA ALA A 75 14.89 -15.59 11.30
C ALA A 75 14.37 -16.98 10.91
N LYS A 76 15.04 -18.06 11.34
CA LYS A 76 14.75 -19.42 10.87
C LYS A 76 13.34 -19.90 11.27
N ASP A 77 12.93 -19.56 12.48
CA ASP A 77 11.65 -20.00 13.05
C ASP A 77 10.61 -18.88 13.12
N TRP A 78 10.96 -17.71 12.56
CA TRP A 78 10.08 -16.57 12.59
C TRP A 78 8.80 -16.81 11.78
N ARG A 79 7.70 -16.34 12.33
CA ARG A 79 6.38 -16.34 11.70
C ARG A 79 5.79 -14.95 11.79
N ILE A 80 4.97 -14.61 10.81
CA ILE A 80 4.18 -13.37 10.89
C ILE A 80 3.31 -13.46 12.15
N PRO A 81 3.36 -12.44 13.04
CA PRO A 81 2.52 -12.40 14.23
C PRO A 81 1.09 -11.99 13.83
N GLU A 82 0.27 -12.97 13.39
CA GLU A 82 -1.07 -12.73 12.86
C GLU A 82 -1.95 -11.88 13.82
N ALA A 83 -1.79 -12.07 15.13
CA ALA A 83 -2.51 -11.29 16.15
C ALA A 83 -2.13 -9.79 16.15
N GLU A 84 -0.87 -9.47 15.85
CA GLU A 84 -0.43 -8.06 15.71
C GLU A 84 -0.98 -7.45 14.43
N VAL A 85 -1.00 -8.21 13.34
CA VAL A 85 -1.61 -7.78 12.07
C VAL A 85 -3.09 -7.46 12.27
N GLU A 86 -3.84 -8.37 12.92
CA GLU A 86 -5.24 -8.17 13.28
C GLU A 86 -5.44 -6.91 14.15
N SER A 87 -4.55 -6.71 15.13
CA SER A 87 -4.59 -5.52 15.98
C SER A 87 -4.37 -4.25 15.16
N ALA A 88 -3.34 -4.23 14.30
CA ALA A 88 -3.03 -3.07 13.47
C ALA A 88 -4.18 -2.70 12.52
N VAL A 89 -4.84 -3.69 11.92
CA VAL A 89 -6.03 -3.45 11.09
C VAL A 89 -7.17 -2.87 11.95
N ARG A 90 -7.50 -3.49 13.08
CA ARG A 90 -8.54 -2.99 13.99
C ARG A 90 -8.24 -1.57 14.47
N ASP A 91 -7.01 -1.31 14.90
CA ASP A 91 -6.57 -0.01 15.41
C ASP A 91 -6.62 1.06 14.31
N SER A 92 -6.37 0.67 13.05
CA SER A 92 -6.53 1.56 11.89
C SER A 92 -7.98 2.02 11.74
N PHE A 93 -8.95 1.10 11.83
CA PHE A 93 -10.37 1.45 11.79
C PHE A 93 -10.87 2.24 13.00
N GLN A 94 -10.23 2.07 14.16
CA GLN A 94 -10.56 2.84 15.37
C GLN A 94 -9.95 4.25 15.37
N ASN A 95 -8.77 4.42 14.78
CA ASN A 95 -7.99 5.65 14.87
C ASN A 95 -8.08 6.54 13.64
N TYR A 96 -8.58 6.03 12.50
CA TYR A 96 -8.67 6.76 11.25
C TYR A 96 -10.06 6.64 10.62
N ASN A 97 -10.40 7.58 9.78
CA ASN A 97 -11.58 7.53 8.93
C ASN A 97 -11.27 6.70 7.66
N VAL A 98 -11.26 5.36 7.81
CA VAL A 98 -10.99 4.43 6.70
C VAL A 98 -12.17 4.38 5.75
N VAL A 99 -12.00 4.88 4.53
CA VAL A 99 -13.03 4.93 3.49
C VAL A 99 -12.88 3.87 2.40
N GLY A 100 -11.72 3.24 2.31
CA GLY A 100 -11.42 2.14 1.40
C GLY A 100 -10.27 1.27 1.93
N PHE A 101 -10.31 -0.02 1.65
CA PHE A 101 -9.26 -0.95 2.04
C PHE A 101 -9.11 -2.02 0.98
N TYR A 102 -7.95 -2.06 0.29
CA TYR A 102 -7.62 -3.11 -0.68
C TYR A 102 -6.54 -4.01 -0.11
N ALA A 103 -6.82 -5.30 -0.08
CA ALA A 103 -5.95 -6.32 0.49
C ALA A 103 -5.72 -7.45 -0.51
N ASP A 104 -4.47 -7.89 -0.69
CA ASP A 104 -4.20 -9.13 -1.41
C ASP A 104 -4.71 -10.33 -0.57
N PRO A 105 -5.69 -11.11 -1.06
CA PRO A 105 -6.19 -12.27 -0.34
C PRO A 105 -5.24 -13.46 -0.37
N ALA A 106 -4.16 -13.43 -1.17
CA ALA A 106 -3.25 -14.55 -1.29
C ALA A 106 -2.69 -14.93 0.08
N MET A 107 -2.92 -16.17 0.50
CA MET A 107 -2.58 -16.72 1.83
C MET A 107 -3.26 -16.06 3.05
N TRP A 108 -4.04 -14.99 2.85
CA TRP A 108 -4.76 -14.25 3.89
C TRP A 108 -6.29 -14.21 3.67
N ASP A 109 -6.82 -15.07 2.80
CA ASP A 109 -8.24 -15.07 2.40
C ASP A 109 -9.19 -15.19 3.59
N GLY A 110 -8.86 -15.98 4.62
CA GLY A 110 -9.67 -16.09 5.84
C GLY A 110 -9.71 -14.79 6.64
N HIS A 111 -8.58 -14.10 6.81
CA HIS A 111 -8.49 -12.82 7.51
C HIS A 111 -9.18 -11.71 6.70
N VAL A 112 -8.91 -11.64 5.40
CA VAL A 112 -9.56 -10.65 4.52
C VAL A 112 -11.09 -10.81 4.56
N ALA A 113 -11.62 -12.04 4.53
CA ALA A 113 -13.04 -12.28 4.66
C ALA A 113 -13.60 -11.83 6.03
N GLN A 114 -12.85 -12.01 7.12
CA GLN A 114 -13.23 -11.51 8.45
C GLN A 114 -13.23 -9.98 8.49
N TRP A 115 -12.24 -9.31 7.89
CA TRP A 115 -12.22 -7.85 7.78
C TRP A 115 -13.37 -7.32 6.92
N GLU A 116 -13.70 -7.99 5.80
CA GLU A 116 -14.87 -7.66 4.98
C GLU A 116 -16.17 -7.76 5.77
N ALA A 117 -16.33 -8.81 6.57
CA ALA A 117 -17.50 -8.99 7.41
C ALA A 117 -17.61 -7.91 8.51
N ALA A 118 -16.48 -7.54 9.13
CA ALA A 118 -16.43 -6.57 10.22
C ALA A 118 -16.59 -5.12 9.74
N TYR A 119 -15.91 -4.76 8.65
CA TYR A 119 -15.74 -3.36 8.25
C TYR A 119 -16.28 -3.03 6.86
N GLY A 120 -16.56 -4.02 6.01
CA GLY A 120 -16.94 -3.80 4.62
C GLY A 120 -18.12 -2.84 4.42
N ARG A 121 -19.09 -2.85 5.35
CA ARG A 121 -20.27 -1.95 5.29
C ARG A 121 -19.94 -0.48 5.58
N SER A 122 -18.87 -0.19 6.29
CA SER A 122 -18.44 1.19 6.60
C SER A 122 -17.63 1.83 5.46
N LEU A 123 -17.12 1.04 4.53
CA LEU A 123 -16.32 1.52 3.41
C LEU A 123 -17.17 2.31 2.40
N LYS A 124 -16.60 3.40 1.89
CA LYS A 124 -17.17 4.20 0.80
C LYS A 124 -16.76 3.66 -0.57
N VAL A 125 -15.65 2.94 -0.60
CA VAL A 125 -15.06 2.33 -1.79
C VAL A 125 -14.95 0.84 -1.59
N ALA A 126 -15.33 0.08 -2.61
CA ALA A 126 -15.22 -1.37 -2.63
C ALA A 126 -14.55 -1.80 -3.93
N TYR A 127 -13.65 -2.78 -3.85
CA TYR A 127 -13.00 -3.38 -5.02
C TYR A 127 -14.04 -4.03 -5.95
N THR A 128 -14.91 -4.86 -5.39
CA THR A 128 -16.13 -5.35 -6.05
C THR A 128 -17.30 -5.24 -5.06
N ARG A 129 -18.54 -5.40 -5.58
CA ARG A 129 -19.73 -5.37 -4.75
C ARG A 129 -19.71 -6.45 -3.66
N ASP A 130 -19.28 -7.65 -4.02
CA ASP A 130 -19.35 -8.83 -3.15
C ASP A 130 -18.07 -9.04 -2.33
N LYS A 131 -16.96 -8.47 -2.79
CA LYS A 131 -15.66 -8.51 -2.13
C LYS A 131 -15.06 -7.10 -2.06
N PRO A 132 -15.44 -6.32 -1.06
CA PRO A 132 -15.04 -4.91 -1.01
C PRO A 132 -13.56 -4.68 -0.76
N MET A 133 -12.85 -5.65 -0.17
CA MET A 133 -11.43 -5.52 0.17
C MET A 133 -10.51 -6.42 -0.65
N ALA A 134 -10.97 -7.63 -1.03
CA ALA A 134 -10.15 -8.65 -1.65
C ALA A 134 -9.71 -8.27 -3.08
N PHE A 135 -8.60 -7.52 -3.19
CA PHE A 135 -8.00 -7.13 -4.46
C PHE A 135 -7.20 -8.31 -5.05
N ASN A 136 -7.63 -8.80 -6.20
CA ASN A 136 -6.95 -9.92 -6.84
C ASN A 136 -5.67 -9.46 -7.56
N THR A 137 -4.52 -9.59 -6.92
CA THR A 137 -3.20 -9.25 -7.48
C THR A 137 -2.76 -10.19 -8.62
N ARG A 138 -3.46 -11.31 -8.86
CA ARG A 138 -3.27 -12.13 -10.07
C ARG A 138 -3.86 -11.48 -11.32
N SER A 139 -4.70 -10.45 -11.17
CA SER A 139 -5.15 -9.62 -12.27
C SER A 139 -4.04 -8.66 -12.71
N ILE A 140 -3.13 -9.17 -13.55
CA ILE A 140 -1.91 -8.45 -13.95
C ILE A 140 -2.21 -7.06 -14.52
N SER A 141 -3.26 -6.90 -15.32
CA SER A 141 -3.62 -5.60 -15.89
C SER A 141 -3.95 -4.54 -14.82
N ARG A 142 -4.61 -4.92 -13.73
CA ARG A 142 -4.93 -4.03 -12.62
C ARG A 142 -3.69 -3.68 -11.80
N VAL A 143 -2.81 -4.65 -11.58
CA VAL A 143 -1.52 -4.42 -10.90
C VAL A 143 -0.64 -3.47 -11.71
N VAL A 144 -0.56 -3.69 -13.02
CA VAL A 144 0.16 -2.78 -13.94
C VAL A 144 -0.41 -1.37 -13.83
N ALA A 145 -1.73 -1.20 -14.01
CA ALA A 145 -2.37 0.12 -13.92
C ALA A 145 -2.13 0.79 -12.55
N GLY A 146 -2.17 0.03 -11.45
CA GLY A 146 -1.90 0.55 -10.11
C GLY A 146 -0.45 1.04 -9.96
N PHE A 147 0.54 0.29 -10.43
CA PHE A 147 1.94 0.71 -10.37
C PHE A 147 2.27 1.86 -11.31
N GLU A 148 1.70 1.89 -12.51
CA GLU A 148 1.88 2.99 -13.45
C GLU A 148 1.31 4.30 -12.87
N ALA A 149 0.10 4.26 -12.32
CA ALA A 149 -0.53 5.42 -11.69
C ALA A 149 0.26 5.90 -10.45
N LEU A 150 0.68 4.98 -9.58
CA LEU A 150 1.47 5.35 -8.40
C LEU A 150 2.82 5.95 -8.81
N ARG A 151 3.50 5.36 -9.80
CA ARG A 151 4.78 5.88 -10.28
C ARG A 151 4.64 7.27 -10.89
N ALA A 152 3.63 7.49 -11.72
CA ALA A 152 3.36 8.80 -12.30
C ALA A 152 3.16 9.85 -11.19
N ALA A 153 2.28 9.58 -10.21
CA ALA A 153 2.02 10.49 -9.10
C ALA A 153 3.28 10.81 -8.26
N ILE A 154 4.18 9.83 -8.08
CA ILE A 154 5.46 10.03 -7.39
C ILE A 154 6.38 10.95 -8.21
N VAL A 155 6.57 10.66 -9.49
CA VAL A 155 7.50 11.38 -10.36
C VAL A 155 7.02 12.81 -10.63
N ASP A 156 5.70 12.99 -10.76
CA ASP A 156 5.09 14.29 -10.98
C ASP A 156 4.96 15.11 -9.67
N GLY A 157 5.31 14.54 -8.52
CA GLY A 157 5.24 15.22 -7.22
C GLY A 157 3.82 15.49 -6.74
N GLU A 158 2.83 14.75 -7.25
CA GLU A 158 1.42 14.90 -6.90
C GLU A 158 1.07 14.29 -5.54
N ILE A 159 1.95 13.47 -4.99
CA ILE A 159 1.79 12.80 -3.70
C ILE A 159 3.02 13.00 -2.82
N SER A 160 2.92 12.58 -1.57
CA SER A 160 4.06 12.56 -0.65
C SER A 160 4.07 11.25 0.15
N TYR A 161 5.14 11.01 0.89
CA TYR A 161 5.20 9.90 1.82
C TYR A 161 5.95 10.29 3.10
N ASP A 162 5.79 9.48 4.16
CA ASP A 162 6.26 9.76 5.51
C ASP A 162 7.79 9.60 5.72
N GLY A 163 8.53 9.16 4.70
CA GLY A 163 9.97 8.92 4.81
C GLY A 163 10.35 7.75 5.73
N SER A 164 9.41 6.93 6.18
CA SER A 164 9.70 5.79 7.06
C SER A 164 10.67 4.82 6.42
N PHE A 165 11.62 4.33 7.22
CA PHE A 165 12.69 3.46 6.73
C PHE A 165 12.18 2.18 6.03
N PRO A 166 11.17 1.45 6.58
CA PRO A 166 10.68 0.24 5.91
C PRO A 166 10.08 0.53 4.53
N LEU A 167 9.25 1.59 4.42
CA LEU A 167 8.60 1.94 3.15
C LEU A 167 9.61 2.42 2.12
N THR A 168 10.54 3.30 2.51
CA THR A 168 11.65 3.76 1.66
C THR A 168 12.47 2.60 1.12
N ARG A 169 12.86 1.68 2.00
CA ARG A 169 13.66 0.51 1.62
C ARG A 169 12.94 -0.39 0.63
N HIS A 170 11.65 -0.66 0.83
CA HIS A 170 10.86 -1.48 -0.09
C HIS A 170 10.70 -0.81 -1.46
N PHE A 171 10.48 0.48 -1.52
CA PHE A 171 10.45 1.24 -2.77
C PHE A 171 11.78 1.13 -3.54
N LEU A 172 12.91 1.33 -2.86
CA LEU A 172 14.24 1.26 -3.46
C LEU A 172 14.66 -0.16 -3.86
N ASN A 173 14.11 -1.18 -3.21
CA ASN A 173 14.34 -2.58 -3.56
C ASN A 173 13.60 -2.99 -4.84
N ALA A 174 12.50 -2.34 -5.17
CA ALA A 174 11.64 -2.75 -6.28
C ALA A 174 12.34 -2.59 -7.64
N ARG A 175 12.20 -3.62 -8.48
CA ARG A 175 12.74 -3.67 -9.84
C ARG A 175 11.62 -3.83 -10.85
N ARG A 176 11.74 -3.13 -11.97
CA ARG A 176 10.79 -3.22 -13.08
C ARG A 176 10.91 -4.56 -13.78
N GLN A 177 9.78 -5.17 -14.06
CA GLN A 177 9.67 -6.37 -14.89
C GLN A 177 8.62 -6.13 -15.96
N SER A 178 9.03 -6.15 -17.22
CA SER A 178 8.12 -6.02 -18.35
C SER A 178 7.25 -7.29 -18.47
N VAL A 179 5.96 -7.07 -18.62
CA VAL A 179 4.95 -8.07 -18.94
C VAL A 179 4.16 -7.60 -20.16
N ARG A 180 3.33 -8.47 -20.75
CA ARG A 180 2.57 -8.11 -21.96
C ARG A 180 1.70 -6.85 -21.81
N SER A 181 1.16 -6.58 -20.62
CA SER A 181 0.27 -5.45 -20.33
C SER A 181 0.97 -4.21 -19.78
N GLY A 182 2.28 -4.22 -19.59
CA GLY A 182 3.04 -3.09 -19.04
C GLY A 182 4.14 -3.54 -18.06
N ILE A 183 4.27 -2.87 -16.93
CA ILE A 183 5.33 -3.12 -15.94
C ILE A 183 4.71 -3.59 -14.62
N VAL A 184 5.22 -4.71 -14.11
CA VAL A 184 5.03 -5.14 -12.72
C VAL A 184 6.34 -5.03 -11.96
N LEU A 185 6.31 -5.20 -10.64
CA LEU A 185 7.50 -5.14 -9.82
C LEU A 185 7.94 -6.53 -9.37
N ARG A 186 9.25 -6.70 -9.27
CA ARG A 186 9.91 -7.89 -8.76
C ARG A 186 11.03 -7.50 -7.78
N LYS A 187 11.49 -8.47 -7.02
CA LYS A 187 12.71 -8.35 -6.20
C LYS A 187 13.96 -8.31 -7.11
N PRO A 188 15.07 -7.73 -6.63
CA PRO A 188 16.34 -7.84 -7.34
C PRO A 188 16.75 -9.31 -7.54
N ASN A 189 17.32 -9.64 -8.69
CA ASN A 189 17.76 -11.01 -8.98
C ASN A 189 18.95 -11.45 -8.11
N ASP A 190 19.80 -10.52 -7.76
CA ASP A 190 21.00 -10.69 -6.96
C ASP A 190 20.75 -10.65 -5.45
N ASN A 191 19.56 -10.22 -5.04
CA ASN A 191 19.18 -10.11 -3.64
C ASN A 191 17.75 -10.58 -3.40
N TYR A 192 17.57 -11.89 -3.30
CA TYR A 192 16.25 -12.49 -2.99
C TYR A 192 15.77 -12.20 -1.55
N LEU A 193 16.65 -11.63 -0.70
CA LEU A 193 16.29 -11.20 0.66
C LEU A 193 15.64 -9.81 0.67
N ALA A 194 15.82 -9.04 -0.40
CA ALA A 194 15.18 -7.75 -0.54
C ALA A 194 13.66 -7.91 -0.53
N LYS A 195 13.00 -7.09 0.25
CA LYS A 195 11.54 -7.08 0.39
C LYS A 195 10.97 -5.92 -0.42
N ILE A 196 9.78 -6.14 -1.00
CA ILE A 196 9.03 -5.13 -1.77
C ILE A 196 7.54 -5.10 -1.39
N ASP A 197 7.15 -5.86 -0.38
CA ASP A 197 5.76 -6.08 0.02
C ASP A 197 5.08 -4.75 0.42
N ALA A 198 5.79 -3.84 1.12
CA ALA A 198 5.24 -2.52 1.42
C ALA A 198 5.02 -1.65 0.15
N THR A 199 5.74 -1.92 -0.94
CA THR A 199 5.48 -1.26 -2.23
C THR A 199 4.17 -1.74 -2.83
N TYR A 200 3.85 -3.03 -2.72
CA TYR A 200 2.56 -3.57 -3.13
C TYR A 200 1.42 -3.03 -2.25
N ALA A 201 1.60 -3.02 -0.92
CA ALA A 201 0.63 -2.42 -0.01
C ALA A 201 0.38 -0.94 -0.31
N ALA A 202 1.42 -0.15 -0.61
CA ALA A 202 1.30 1.25 -1.02
C ALA A 202 0.51 1.40 -2.33
N MET A 203 0.77 0.54 -3.32
CA MET A 203 0.00 0.53 -4.57
C MET A 203 -1.47 0.20 -4.33
N LEU A 204 -1.78 -0.74 -3.45
CA LEU A 204 -3.16 -1.10 -3.10
C LEU A 204 -3.87 0.05 -2.39
N ALA A 205 -3.22 0.71 -1.41
CA ALA A 205 -3.75 1.89 -0.74
C ALA A 205 -4.02 3.03 -1.73
N PHE A 206 -3.07 3.29 -2.63
CA PHE A 206 -3.20 4.33 -3.65
C PHE A 206 -4.29 4.01 -4.67
N SER A 207 -4.43 2.76 -5.10
CA SER A 207 -5.52 2.33 -6.00
C SER A 207 -6.89 2.54 -5.36
N ALA A 208 -7.05 2.20 -4.07
CA ALA A 208 -8.28 2.48 -3.33
C ALA A 208 -8.56 3.99 -3.22
N ARG A 209 -7.49 4.81 -3.09
CA ARG A 209 -7.62 6.28 -3.12
C ARG A 209 -8.14 6.79 -4.46
N LEU A 210 -7.61 6.30 -5.57
CA LEU A 210 -8.10 6.71 -6.90
C LEU A 210 -9.59 6.40 -7.06
N ASP A 211 -10.02 5.22 -6.63
CA ASP A 211 -11.43 4.85 -6.63
C ASP A 211 -12.27 5.72 -5.67
N ALA A 212 -11.70 6.14 -4.53
CA ALA A 212 -12.35 7.07 -3.60
C ALA A 212 -12.56 8.45 -4.24
N LEU A 213 -11.54 8.99 -4.89
CA LEU A 213 -11.63 10.25 -5.62
C LEU A 213 -12.65 10.17 -6.76
N GLY A 214 -12.67 9.06 -7.51
CA GLY A 214 -13.65 8.80 -8.57
C GLY A 214 -15.10 8.78 -8.06
N LYS A 215 -15.33 8.47 -6.79
CA LYS A 215 -16.63 8.53 -6.10
C LYS A 215 -16.89 9.86 -5.39
N GLY A 216 -16.01 10.84 -5.53
CA GLY A 216 -16.13 12.14 -4.87
C GLY A 216 -15.85 12.12 -3.37
N VAL A 217 -15.23 11.05 -2.85
CA VAL A 217 -14.80 10.98 -1.44
C VAL A 217 -13.55 11.83 -1.26
N GLY A 218 -13.55 12.71 -0.26
CA GLY A 218 -12.40 13.56 0.06
C GLY A 218 -12.22 14.78 -0.84
N THR A 219 -13.04 14.96 -1.85
CA THR A 219 -13.11 16.24 -2.57
C THR A 219 -13.82 17.27 -1.70
N ALA A 220 -13.18 18.39 -1.37
CA ALA A 220 -13.87 19.52 -0.77
C ALA A 220 -15.09 19.84 -1.66
N ARG A 221 -16.28 19.86 -1.09
CA ARG A 221 -17.43 20.46 -1.79
C ARG A 221 -17.05 21.91 -2.06
N SER A 222 -16.76 22.23 -3.31
CA SER A 222 -16.69 23.63 -3.75
C SER A 222 -18.09 24.20 -3.51
N GLY A 223 -18.27 24.84 -2.36
CA GLY A 223 -19.45 25.61 -2.05
C GLY A 223 -19.46 26.83 -3.00
N VAL A 224 -19.97 26.64 -4.22
CA VAL A 224 -20.42 27.77 -5.00
C VAL A 224 -21.64 28.34 -4.26
N PRO A 225 -21.57 29.56 -3.72
CA PRO A 225 -22.75 30.18 -3.13
C PRO A 225 -23.77 30.30 -4.26
N ARG A 226 -24.93 29.64 -4.14
CA ARG A 226 -26.07 29.95 -4.97
C ARG A 226 -26.44 31.42 -4.70
N ARG A 227 -26.13 32.31 -5.64
CA ARG A 227 -26.75 33.63 -5.66
C ARG A 227 -28.26 33.42 -5.83
N ILE A 228 -28.98 33.71 -4.77
CA ILE A 228 -30.43 33.86 -4.83
C ILE A 228 -30.65 35.25 -5.44
N TYR A 229 -31.21 35.31 -6.61
CA TYR A 229 -31.81 36.53 -7.22
C TYR A 229 -33.30 36.55 -6.87
#